data_f716f6b69b6ce241d23e8bc201c5236a
#
_entry.id   f716f6b69b6ce241d23e8bc201c5236a
#
_cell.length_a   1.000
_cell.length_b   1.000
_cell.length_c   1.000
_cell.angle_alpha   90.00
_cell.angle_beta   90.00
_cell.angle_gamma   90.00
#
_symmetry.space_group_name_H-M   'P 1'
#
loop_
_entity.id
_entity.type
_entity.pdbx_description
1 polymer ?
#
loop_
_entity_poly.entity_id
_entity_poly.type
_entity_poly.pdbx_seq_one_letter_code
_entity_poly.pdbx_strand_id
1 'polypeptide(L)'
;MGIGGIGGLYAIEATDGFADTLARGLWQEADEDPMVLARMSVLVPTRRAVRTLRESFLRLGNGRPMLLPALRPVGDIDDDEAGFSGLDGAAAAGDLPPAIPGLRRQLLLTQLVQRFLERKDSGTAIQAAGIDHAALLAGELASFLDQVHTEQVPYAGLADLAKERYASHWQEVLEFLSIATEFWPALLAEEGAVEAPLRHSALVDRLTARWAEQPPQDPVIVAGSTGSIPATARLMGAVLDLPLGTVVLPGLDRDADEV
;
A
#
# COMPACT_ATOMS: atom_id res chain seq x y z
N MET A 1 27.57 11.02 6.34
CA MET A 1 27.89 9.78 5.62
C MET A 1 27.05 9.79 4.36
N GLY A 2 27.66 9.94 3.17
CA GLY A 2 26.93 10.00 1.90
C GLY A 2 26.34 8.63 1.59
N ILE A 3 25.21 8.58 0.88
CA ILE A 3 24.73 7.36 0.25
C ILE A 3 25.74 7.11 -0.88
N GLY A 4 26.56 6.09 -0.78
CA GLY A 4 27.71 5.89 -1.65
C GLY A 4 27.35 5.37 -3.05
N GLY A 5 26.74 6.21 -3.88
CA GLY A 5 26.37 5.92 -5.28
C GLY A 5 24.87 5.59 -5.48
N ILE A 6 24.33 5.97 -6.65
CA ILE A 6 23.00 5.52 -7.10
C ILE A 6 23.13 4.03 -7.44
N GLY A 7 22.26 3.21 -6.85
CA GLY A 7 22.22 1.75 -7.01
C GLY A 7 22.58 1.01 -5.73
N GLY A 8 21.68 0.16 -5.25
CA GLY A 8 21.89 -0.73 -4.12
C GLY A 8 21.00 -0.49 -2.89
N LEU A 9 21.36 -1.20 -1.82
CA LEU A 9 20.63 -1.20 -0.55
C LEU A 9 21.41 -0.43 0.51
N TYR A 10 20.75 0.55 1.12
CA TYR A 10 21.30 1.39 2.18
C TYR A 10 20.39 1.37 3.41
N ALA A 11 20.94 1.74 4.55
CA ALA A 11 20.20 1.95 5.79
C ALA A 11 20.60 3.27 6.43
N ILE A 12 19.62 3.98 7.00
CA ILE A 12 19.84 5.14 7.86
C ILE A 12 19.54 4.71 9.28
N GLU A 13 20.49 4.92 10.20
CA GLU A 13 20.36 4.51 11.59
C GLU A 13 19.18 5.23 12.27
N ALA A 14 18.59 4.57 13.27
CA ALA A 14 17.44 5.10 14.00
C ALA A 14 17.73 6.39 14.77
N THR A 15 19.00 6.62 15.12
CA THR A 15 19.48 7.81 15.82
C THR A 15 19.54 9.05 14.95
N ASP A 16 19.61 8.86 13.63
CA ASP A 16 19.67 9.94 12.67
C ASP A 16 18.27 10.36 12.23
N GLY A 17 18.05 11.66 12.02
CA GLY A 17 16.81 12.16 11.45
C GLY A 17 16.65 11.66 10.02
N PHE A 18 15.89 10.57 9.83
CA PHE A 18 15.78 9.83 8.57
C PHE A 18 15.58 10.75 7.35
N ALA A 19 14.58 11.65 7.41
CA ALA A 19 14.26 12.52 6.28
C ALA A 19 15.35 13.55 5.98
N ASP A 20 16.01 14.09 6.98
CA ASP A 20 17.10 15.07 6.81
C ASP A 20 18.36 14.38 6.27
N THR A 21 18.66 13.18 6.74
CA THR A 21 19.80 12.39 6.26
C THR A 21 19.55 11.91 4.82
N LEU A 22 18.34 11.45 4.51
CA LEU A 22 17.95 11.08 3.14
C LEU A 22 18.05 12.29 2.20
N ALA A 23 17.48 13.45 2.57
CA ALA A 23 17.53 14.64 1.74
C ALA A 23 18.96 15.09 1.44
N ARG A 24 19.84 15.08 2.46
CA ARG A 24 21.26 15.41 2.32
C ARG A 24 21.98 14.40 1.43
N GLY A 25 21.72 13.09 1.60
CA GLY A 25 22.32 12.06 0.78
C GLY A 25 21.92 12.19 -0.69
N LEU A 26 20.64 12.40 -0.99
CA LEU A 26 20.16 12.61 -2.36
C LEU A 26 20.73 13.88 -3.00
N TRP A 27 20.89 14.96 -2.21
CA TRP A 27 21.51 16.19 -2.69
C TRP A 27 22.98 16.01 -3.04
N GLN A 28 23.74 15.30 -2.21
CA GLN A 28 25.13 14.94 -2.48
C GLN A 28 25.26 14.02 -3.71
N GLU A 29 24.36 13.06 -3.86
CA GLU A 29 24.34 12.14 -4.99
C GLU A 29 24.02 12.84 -6.32
N ALA A 30 23.29 13.94 -6.25
CA ALA A 30 23.03 14.82 -7.39
C ALA A 30 24.19 15.79 -7.69
N ASP A 31 25.38 15.62 -7.09
CA ASP A 31 26.50 16.57 -7.17
C ASP A 31 26.08 18.02 -6.82
N GLU A 32 25.11 18.17 -5.93
CA GLU A 32 24.50 19.44 -5.53
C GLU A 32 23.86 20.20 -6.71
N ASP A 33 23.54 19.51 -7.81
CA ASP A 33 22.84 20.07 -8.96
C ASP A 33 21.33 19.85 -8.84
N PRO A 34 20.52 20.94 -8.73
CA PRO A 34 19.07 20.81 -8.64
C PRO A 34 18.43 20.21 -9.90
N MET A 35 19.06 20.31 -11.07
CA MET A 35 18.54 19.71 -12.32
C MET A 35 18.71 18.19 -12.31
N VAL A 36 19.81 17.69 -11.76
CA VAL A 36 20.05 16.25 -11.57
C VAL A 36 19.10 15.70 -10.49
N LEU A 37 18.97 16.43 -9.37
CA LEU A 37 18.05 16.06 -8.29
C LEU A 37 16.60 15.95 -8.78
N ALA A 38 16.15 16.89 -9.63
CA ALA A 38 14.77 16.94 -10.14
C ALA A 38 14.41 15.74 -11.05
N ARG A 39 15.40 15.03 -11.59
CA ARG A 39 15.18 13.80 -12.37
C ARG A 39 14.92 12.59 -11.52
N MET A 40 15.30 12.60 -10.25
CA MET A 40 15.11 11.48 -9.34
C MET A 40 13.64 11.29 -8.98
N SER A 41 13.19 10.03 -8.89
CA SER A 41 11.89 9.66 -8.33
C SER A 41 12.07 8.98 -6.98
N VAL A 42 11.49 9.55 -5.93
CA VAL A 42 11.60 9.03 -4.56
C VAL A 42 10.23 8.56 -4.08
N LEU A 43 10.13 7.28 -3.87
CA LEU A 43 8.95 6.58 -3.38
C LEU A 43 9.07 6.41 -1.86
N VAL A 44 8.09 6.92 -1.12
CA VAL A 44 8.06 6.88 0.35
C VAL A 44 6.74 6.27 0.84
N PRO A 45 6.64 5.75 2.08
CA PRO A 45 5.47 4.98 2.50
C PRO A 45 4.16 5.78 2.51
N THR A 46 4.18 7.05 2.87
CA THR A 46 2.96 7.84 3.13
C THR A 46 3.06 9.28 2.63
N ARG A 47 1.91 9.94 2.44
CA ARG A 47 1.84 11.40 2.17
C ARG A 47 2.49 12.24 3.28
N ARG A 48 2.46 11.76 4.53
CA ARG A 48 3.16 12.42 5.63
C ARG A 48 4.68 12.36 5.41
N ALA A 49 5.22 11.21 5.02
CA ALA A 49 6.63 11.05 4.70
C ALA A 49 7.05 11.97 3.53
N VAL A 50 6.22 12.10 2.48
CA VAL A 50 6.41 13.08 1.39
C VAL A 50 6.54 14.50 1.93
N ARG A 51 5.62 14.91 2.82
CA ARG A 51 5.64 16.25 3.42
C ARG A 51 6.90 16.46 4.24
N THR A 52 7.24 15.53 5.13
CA THR A 52 8.43 15.61 5.98
C THR A 52 9.71 15.71 5.15
N LEU A 53 9.83 14.89 4.09
CA LEU A 53 11.00 14.92 3.21
C LEU A 53 11.08 16.24 2.43
N ARG A 54 9.95 16.79 1.98
CA ARG A 54 9.89 18.12 1.35
C ARG A 54 10.36 19.21 2.29
N GLU A 55 9.96 19.17 3.55
CA GLU A 55 10.41 20.09 4.58
C GLU A 55 11.92 19.97 4.85
N SER A 56 12.47 18.76 4.80
CA SER A 56 13.91 18.51 4.92
C SER A 56 14.70 19.15 3.78
N PHE A 57 14.23 19.05 2.54
CA PHE A 57 14.83 19.75 1.40
C PHE A 57 14.75 21.27 1.54
N LEU A 58 13.62 21.82 2.04
CA LEU A 58 13.50 23.26 2.29
C LEU A 58 14.52 23.75 3.34
N ARG A 59 14.75 22.98 4.39
CA ARG A 59 15.79 23.29 5.38
C ARG A 59 17.19 23.25 4.77
N LEU A 60 17.46 22.21 3.95
CA LEU A 60 18.74 22.05 3.27
C LEU A 60 19.05 23.22 2.34
N GLY A 61 18.03 23.74 1.63
CA GLY A 61 18.15 24.88 0.74
C GLY A 61 18.37 26.24 1.43
N ASN A 62 18.31 26.30 2.80
CA ASN A 62 18.48 27.55 3.55
C ASN A 62 17.61 28.71 3.02
N GLY A 63 16.34 28.41 2.67
CA GLY A 63 15.39 29.39 2.14
C GLY A 63 15.61 29.77 0.67
N ARG A 64 16.52 29.15 -0.04
CA ARG A 64 16.69 29.32 -1.49
C ARG A 64 15.73 28.40 -2.24
N PRO A 65 15.15 28.85 -3.36
CA PRO A 65 14.38 28.01 -4.25
C PRO A 65 15.24 26.84 -4.75
N MET A 66 14.68 25.62 -4.68
CA MET A 66 15.33 24.40 -5.13
C MET A 66 14.33 23.54 -5.92
N LEU A 67 14.78 22.96 -7.02
CA LEU A 67 14.02 21.91 -7.70
C LEU A 67 14.11 20.65 -6.85
N LEU A 68 12.95 20.06 -6.56
CA LEU A 68 12.88 18.84 -5.76
C LEU A 68 12.75 17.60 -6.64
N PRO A 69 13.18 16.43 -6.16
CA PRO A 69 12.87 15.17 -6.83
C PRO A 69 11.36 14.93 -6.83
N ALA A 70 10.90 14.05 -7.70
CA ALA A 70 9.50 13.63 -7.71
C ALA A 70 9.22 12.76 -6.47
N LEU A 71 8.64 13.37 -5.43
CA LEU A 71 8.31 12.70 -4.16
C LEU A 71 6.90 12.10 -4.21
N ARG A 72 6.76 10.79 -3.99
CA ARG A 72 5.51 10.05 -4.15
C ARG A 72 5.25 9.08 -3.02
N PRO A 73 4.00 8.99 -2.53
CA PRO A 73 3.60 7.97 -1.58
C PRO A 73 3.32 6.64 -2.31
N VAL A 74 3.87 5.53 -1.81
CA VAL A 74 3.63 4.18 -2.34
C VAL A 74 2.57 3.44 -1.54
N GLY A 75 2.40 3.77 -0.26
CA GLY A 75 1.44 3.11 0.62
C GLY A 75 0.03 3.71 0.58
N ASP A 76 -0.22 4.71 -0.25
CA ASP A 76 -1.51 5.41 -0.35
C ASP A 76 -2.37 4.73 -1.41
N ILE A 77 -3.04 3.65 -1.01
CA ILE A 77 -3.79 2.75 -1.87
C ILE A 77 -4.94 3.46 -2.61
N ASP A 78 -5.47 4.54 -2.04
CA ASP A 78 -6.58 5.31 -2.63
C ASP A 78 -6.16 6.17 -3.84
N ASP A 79 -4.86 6.35 -4.07
CA ASP A 79 -4.32 7.28 -5.08
C ASP A 79 -3.20 6.64 -5.92
N ASP A 80 -3.39 5.37 -6.28
CA ASP A 80 -2.40 4.53 -6.99
C ASP A 80 -1.80 5.19 -8.23
N GLU A 81 -2.65 5.85 -9.04
CA GLU A 81 -2.20 6.49 -10.27
C GLU A 81 -1.31 7.70 -9.99
N ALA A 82 -1.57 8.44 -8.91
CA ALA A 82 -0.74 9.57 -8.50
C ALA A 82 0.61 9.10 -7.93
N GLY A 83 0.63 7.98 -7.20
CA GLY A 83 1.85 7.40 -6.64
C GLY A 83 2.87 7.02 -7.71
N PHE A 84 2.42 6.48 -8.83
CA PHE A 84 3.29 6.04 -9.93
C PHE A 84 3.27 6.97 -11.16
N SER A 85 2.68 8.15 -11.07
CA SER A 85 2.68 9.14 -12.16
C SER A 85 4.11 9.46 -12.61
N GLY A 86 4.39 9.39 -13.91
CA GLY A 86 5.73 9.59 -14.50
C GLY A 86 6.72 8.43 -14.30
N LEU A 87 6.28 7.31 -13.70
CA LEU A 87 7.02 6.04 -13.64
C LEU A 87 6.33 4.96 -14.47
N ASP A 88 5.68 5.35 -15.57
CA ASP A 88 4.85 4.46 -16.40
C ASP A 88 3.61 3.88 -15.69
N GLY A 89 3.21 4.45 -14.53
CA GLY A 89 2.06 3.98 -13.76
C GLY A 89 0.76 4.01 -14.56
N ALA A 90 0.50 5.06 -15.35
CA ALA A 90 -0.66 5.13 -16.21
C ALA A 90 -0.65 4.03 -17.29
N ALA A 91 0.52 3.71 -17.86
CA ALA A 91 0.67 2.60 -18.82
C ALA A 91 0.54 1.23 -18.14
N ALA A 92 1.03 1.10 -16.90
CA ALA A 92 0.85 -0.11 -16.09
C ALA A 92 -0.60 -0.30 -15.64
N ALA A 93 -1.33 0.78 -15.35
CA ALA A 93 -2.75 0.73 -15.00
C ALA A 93 -3.60 0.18 -16.16
N GLY A 94 -3.33 0.61 -17.40
CA GLY A 94 -3.92 0.06 -18.62
C GLY A 94 -5.42 -0.22 -18.50
N ASP A 95 -5.76 -1.50 -18.62
CA ASP A 95 -7.12 -2.05 -18.54
C ASP A 95 -7.50 -2.56 -17.13
N LEU A 96 -6.73 -2.23 -16.09
CA LEU A 96 -7.11 -2.59 -14.72
C LEU A 96 -8.44 -1.93 -14.35
N PRO A 97 -9.41 -2.70 -13.82
CA PRO A 97 -10.65 -2.11 -13.32
C PRO A 97 -10.36 -1.04 -12.26
N PRO A 98 -11.17 0.01 -12.17
CA PRO A 98 -11.00 1.03 -11.14
C PRO A 98 -11.22 0.44 -9.74
N ALA A 99 -10.57 1.04 -8.75
CA ALA A 99 -10.89 0.73 -7.36
C ALA A 99 -12.32 1.21 -7.05
N ILE A 100 -13.06 0.40 -6.28
CA ILE A 100 -14.38 0.81 -5.82
C ILE A 100 -14.28 2.04 -4.91
N PRO A 101 -15.06 3.13 -5.15
CA PRO A 101 -15.04 4.29 -4.27
C PRO A 101 -15.44 3.94 -2.84
N GLY A 102 -14.72 4.45 -1.83
CA GLY A 102 -14.89 4.06 -0.43
C GLY A 102 -16.34 4.20 0.08
N LEU A 103 -17.04 5.30 -0.26
CA LEU A 103 -18.45 5.46 0.10
C LEU A 103 -19.36 4.42 -0.58
N ARG A 104 -19.14 4.13 -1.86
CA ARG A 104 -19.88 3.10 -2.61
C ARG A 104 -19.67 1.72 -1.98
N ARG A 105 -18.43 1.39 -1.68
CA ARG A 105 -18.03 0.17 -0.97
C ARG A 105 -18.77 0.03 0.36
N GLN A 106 -18.72 1.07 1.20
CA GLN A 106 -19.38 1.08 2.52
C GLN A 106 -20.89 0.84 2.39
N LEU A 107 -21.56 1.51 1.45
CA LEU A 107 -23.00 1.35 1.23
C LEU A 107 -23.37 -0.06 0.77
N LEU A 108 -22.63 -0.63 -0.16
CA LEU A 108 -22.87 -1.98 -0.68
C LEU A 108 -22.61 -3.06 0.37
N LEU A 109 -21.52 -2.95 1.13
CA LEU A 109 -21.24 -3.84 2.26
C LEU A 109 -22.33 -3.72 3.33
N THR A 110 -22.80 -2.51 3.65
CA THR A 110 -23.91 -2.31 4.60
C THR A 110 -25.18 -3.02 4.13
N GLN A 111 -25.51 -2.95 2.84
CA GLN A 111 -26.67 -3.66 2.29
C GLN A 111 -26.52 -5.19 2.37
N LEU A 112 -25.33 -5.73 2.10
CA LEU A 112 -25.06 -7.17 2.23
C LEU A 112 -25.19 -7.64 3.69
N VAL A 113 -24.61 -6.89 4.62
CA VAL A 113 -24.69 -7.19 6.06
C VAL A 113 -26.14 -7.09 6.54
N GLN A 114 -26.87 -6.06 6.14
CA GLN A 114 -28.29 -5.91 6.51
C GLN A 114 -29.11 -7.11 6.04
N ARG A 115 -28.98 -7.54 4.78
CA ARG A 115 -29.67 -8.71 4.24
C ARG A 115 -29.28 -10.01 4.97
N PHE A 116 -28.06 -10.11 5.43
CA PHE A 116 -27.59 -11.24 6.25
C PHE A 116 -28.30 -11.25 7.61
N LEU A 117 -28.35 -10.11 8.31
CA LEU A 117 -29.02 -9.97 9.60
C LEU A 117 -30.52 -10.25 9.50
N GLU A 118 -31.22 -9.71 8.49
CA GLU A 118 -32.64 -9.95 8.25
C GLU A 118 -32.98 -11.43 8.02
N ARG A 119 -32.11 -12.19 7.36
CA ARG A 119 -32.29 -13.65 7.17
C ARG A 119 -32.17 -14.41 8.49
N LYS A 120 -31.31 -13.95 9.39
CA LYS A 120 -31.06 -14.61 10.67
C LYS A 120 -32.17 -14.32 11.68
N ASP A 121 -32.76 -13.11 11.67
CA ASP A 121 -33.82 -12.68 12.60
C ASP A 121 -35.18 -13.34 12.35
N SER A 122 -35.36 -14.15 11.33
CA SER A 122 -36.63 -14.85 11.02
C SER A 122 -37.10 -15.83 12.10
N GLY A 123 -36.38 -15.97 13.22
CA GLY A 123 -36.66 -16.96 14.28
C GLY A 123 -36.61 -16.47 15.73
N THR A 124 -36.15 -15.30 16.06
CA THR A 124 -36.04 -14.83 17.45
C THR A 124 -36.26 -13.33 17.58
N ALA A 125 -36.84 -12.90 18.73
CA ALA A 125 -37.28 -11.54 19.05
C ALA A 125 -36.16 -10.47 19.19
N ILE A 126 -35.06 -10.59 18.47
CA ILE A 126 -34.08 -9.52 18.30
C ILE A 126 -34.51 -8.70 17.08
N GLN A 127 -35.66 -8.03 17.24
CA GLN A 127 -36.12 -7.05 16.27
C GLN A 127 -35.14 -5.89 16.19
N ALA A 128 -34.69 -5.64 14.95
CA ALA A 128 -34.05 -4.43 14.50
C ALA A 128 -32.65 -4.16 15.08
N ALA A 129 -31.68 -4.97 14.70
CA ALA A 129 -30.36 -4.40 14.49
C ALA A 129 -30.52 -3.33 13.40
N GLY A 130 -30.62 -2.06 13.81
CA GLY A 130 -30.88 -0.95 12.90
C GLY A 130 -29.80 -0.86 11.82
N ILE A 131 -30.07 -0.11 10.76
CA ILE A 131 -29.10 0.15 9.68
C ILE A 131 -27.74 0.63 10.22
N ASP A 132 -27.75 1.31 11.37
CA ASP A 132 -26.54 1.78 12.07
C ASP A 132 -25.65 0.61 12.50
N HIS A 133 -26.26 -0.48 13.03
CA HIS A 133 -25.50 -1.67 13.40
C HIS A 133 -24.95 -2.40 12.17
N ALA A 134 -25.76 -2.51 11.11
CA ALA A 134 -25.27 -3.07 9.84
C ALA A 134 -24.13 -2.25 9.25
N ALA A 135 -24.19 -0.92 9.32
CA ALA A 135 -23.13 -0.03 8.84
C ALA A 135 -21.84 -0.17 9.66
N LEU A 136 -21.95 -0.34 10.98
CA LEU A 136 -20.80 -0.60 11.86
C LEU A 136 -20.10 -1.93 11.48
N LEU A 137 -20.87 -3.01 11.40
CA LEU A 137 -20.34 -4.32 11.01
C LEU A 137 -19.74 -4.32 9.60
N ALA A 138 -20.35 -3.57 8.67
CA ALA A 138 -19.81 -3.39 7.33
C ALA A 138 -18.46 -2.66 7.35
N GLY A 139 -18.27 -1.70 8.25
CA GLY A 139 -16.99 -1.03 8.46
C GLY A 139 -15.89 -1.98 8.98
N GLU A 140 -16.23 -2.82 9.95
CA GLU A 140 -15.32 -3.85 10.46
C GLU A 140 -14.98 -4.89 9.38
N LEU A 141 -15.99 -5.32 8.60
CA LEU A 141 -15.77 -6.23 7.46
C LEU A 141 -14.88 -5.58 6.39
N ALA A 142 -15.09 -4.31 6.09
CA ALA A 142 -14.25 -3.57 5.15
C ALA A 142 -12.79 -3.53 5.63
N SER A 143 -12.56 -3.23 6.91
CA SER A 143 -11.23 -3.21 7.52
C SER A 143 -10.54 -4.59 7.47
N PHE A 144 -11.31 -5.64 7.74
CA PHE A 144 -10.82 -7.02 7.63
C PHE A 144 -10.43 -7.36 6.18
N LEU A 145 -11.28 -7.00 5.20
CA LEU A 145 -10.98 -7.20 3.77
C LEU A 145 -9.71 -6.46 3.36
N ASP A 146 -9.54 -5.20 3.80
CA ASP A 146 -8.33 -4.42 3.53
C ASP A 146 -7.08 -5.11 4.06
N GLN A 147 -7.14 -5.62 5.28
CA GLN A 147 -6.01 -6.35 5.88
C GLN A 147 -5.68 -7.63 5.11
N VAL A 148 -6.68 -8.47 4.84
CA VAL A 148 -6.51 -9.73 4.10
C VAL A 148 -5.93 -9.49 2.70
N HIS A 149 -6.44 -8.49 1.98
CA HIS A 149 -5.96 -8.17 0.63
C HIS A 149 -4.57 -7.52 0.64
N THR A 150 -4.28 -6.66 1.63
CA THR A 150 -2.97 -6.02 1.78
C THR A 150 -1.89 -7.05 2.10
N GLU A 151 -2.19 -7.99 3.02
CA GLU A 151 -1.28 -9.08 3.39
C GLU A 151 -1.31 -10.24 2.39
N GLN A 152 -2.22 -10.20 1.39
CA GLN A 152 -2.38 -11.23 0.36
C GLN A 152 -2.60 -12.64 0.93
N VAL A 153 -3.36 -12.72 2.03
CA VAL A 153 -3.67 -13.98 2.70
C VAL A 153 -4.85 -14.67 2.00
N PRO A 154 -4.72 -15.95 1.61
CA PRO A 154 -5.83 -16.68 1.00
C PRO A 154 -6.93 -17.01 2.03
N TYR A 155 -8.19 -16.80 1.65
CA TYR A 155 -9.36 -17.12 2.50
C TYR A 155 -9.49 -18.62 2.84
N ALA A 156 -8.87 -19.52 2.06
CA ALA A 156 -8.97 -20.96 2.26
C ALA A 156 -8.56 -21.45 3.67
N GLY A 157 -7.59 -20.76 4.29
CA GLY A 157 -7.14 -21.06 5.65
C GLY A 157 -8.15 -20.73 6.76
N LEU A 158 -9.13 -19.85 6.50
CA LEU A 158 -10.13 -19.46 7.50
C LEU A 158 -11.07 -20.62 7.87
N ALA A 159 -11.41 -21.47 6.91
CA ALA A 159 -12.26 -22.63 7.13
C ALA A 159 -11.57 -23.72 8.01
N ASP A 160 -10.26 -23.81 7.95
CA ASP A 160 -9.48 -24.80 8.70
C ASP A 160 -9.27 -24.41 10.17
N LEU A 161 -9.25 -23.12 10.49
CA LEU A 161 -9.18 -22.63 11.87
C LEU A 161 -10.43 -22.98 12.71
N ALA A 162 -11.53 -23.33 12.02
CA ALA A 162 -12.84 -23.60 12.61
C ALA A 162 -12.98 -24.96 13.28
N LYS A 163 -12.14 -25.92 12.96
CA LYS A 163 -12.41 -27.35 13.25
C LYS A 163 -12.25 -27.77 14.70
N GLU A 164 -11.65 -26.94 15.57
CA GLU A 164 -11.16 -27.51 16.84
C GLU A 164 -11.92 -27.15 18.13
N ARG A 165 -12.75 -26.10 18.23
CA ARG A 165 -13.25 -25.76 19.59
C ARG A 165 -14.66 -25.19 19.79
N TYR A 166 -15.36 -24.60 18.80
CA TYR A 166 -16.66 -23.95 19.02
C TYR A 166 -17.61 -24.06 17.82
N ALA A 167 -18.13 -25.27 17.55
CA ALA A 167 -18.83 -25.58 16.29
C ALA A 167 -20.03 -24.68 15.94
N SER A 168 -20.89 -24.30 16.92
CA SER A 168 -22.10 -23.52 16.62
C SER A 168 -21.82 -22.01 16.41
N HIS A 169 -21.04 -21.41 17.29
CA HIS A 169 -20.67 -20.00 17.17
C HIS A 169 -19.80 -19.72 15.92
N TRP A 170 -18.93 -20.68 15.60
CA TRP A 170 -18.06 -20.59 14.45
C TRP A 170 -18.82 -20.71 13.12
N GLN A 171 -19.89 -21.48 13.09
CA GLN A 171 -20.73 -21.59 11.90
C GLN A 171 -21.37 -20.24 11.54
N GLU A 172 -21.79 -19.47 12.54
CA GLU A 172 -22.30 -18.11 12.35
C GLU A 172 -21.23 -17.14 11.80
N VAL A 173 -20.00 -17.28 12.28
CA VAL A 173 -18.88 -16.48 11.78
C VAL A 173 -18.54 -16.84 10.32
N LEU A 174 -18.53 -18.13 9.97
CA LEU A 174 -18.31 -18.58 8.60
C LEU A 174 -19.43 -18.12 7.65
N GLU A 175 -20.68 -18.17 8.09
CA GLU A 175 -21.80 -17.63 7.31
C GLU A 175 -21.68 -16.13 7.11
N PHE A 176 -21.23 -15.36 8.10
CA PHE A 176 -20.93 -13.95 7.95
C PHE A 176 -19.77 -13.70 7.00
N LEU A 177 -18.70 -14.50 7.10
CA LEU A 177 -17.54 -14.40 6.22
C LEU A 177 -17.86 -14.81 4.77
N SER A 178 -18.96 -15.57 4.51
CA SER A 178 -19.40 -15.82 3.14
C SER A 178 -19.75 -14.54 2.37
N ILE A 179 -20.11 -13.46 3.09
CA ILE A 179 -20.26 -12.13 2.48
C ILE A 179 -18.96 -11.73 1.77
N ALA A 180 -17.82 -11.91 2.44
CA ALA A 180 -16.51 -11.53 1.92
C ALA A 180 -16.00 -12.46 0.82
N THR A 181 -16.30 -13.76 0.91
CA THR A 181 -15.71 -14.78 0.02
C THR A 181 -16.56 -15.10 -1.21
N GLU A 182 -17.87 -14.88 -1.14
CA GLU A 182 -18.80 -15.26 -2.21
C GLU A 182 -19.58 -14.06 -2.77
N PHE A 183 -20.29 -13.34 -1.90
CA PHE A 183 -21.21 -12.29 -2.35
C PHE A 183 -20.50 -11.00 -2.76
N TRP A 184 -19.49 -10.59 -2.02
CA TRP A 184 -18.76 -9.36 -2.28
C TRP A 184 -17.98 -9.40 -3.60
N PRO A 185 -17.22 -10.46 -3.93
CA PRO A 185 -16.54 -10.55 -5.23
C PRO A 185 -17.51 -10.53 -6.43
N ALA A 186 -18.68 -11.18 -6.29
CA ALA A 186 -19.69 -11.16 -7.34
C ALA A 186 -20.24 -9.74 -7.56
N LEU A 187 -20.52 -9.01 -6.48
CA LEU A 187 -21.01 -7.63 -6.54
C LEU A 187 -19.95 -6.67 -7.12
N LEU A 188 -18.68 -6.84 -6.77
CA LEU A 188 -17.60 -6.06 -7.37
C LEU A 188 -17.50 -6.30 -8.89
N ALA A 189 -17.68 -7.54 -9.32
CA ALA A 189 -17.70 -7.87 -10.75
C ALA A 189 -18.87 -7.19 -11.48
N GLU A 190 -20.06 -7.11 -10.86
CA GLU A 190 -21.22 -6.38 -11.40
C GLU A 190 -20.96 -4.87 -11.46
N GLU A 191 -20.26 -4.29 -10.48
CA GLU A 191 -19.87 -2.88 -10.46
C GLU A 191 -18.73 -2.56 -11.46
N GLY A 192 -18.10 -3.58 -12.05
CA GLY A 192 -16.92 -3.41 -12.90
C GLY A 192 -15.72 -2.82 -12.15
N ALA A 193 -15.63 -3.09 -10.85
CA ALA A 193 -14.63 -2.53 -9.95
C ALA A 193 -13.88 -3.63 -9.19
N VAL A 194 -12.80 -3.25 -8.53
CA VAL A 194 -12.00 -4.13 -7.67
C VAL A 194 -11.71 -3.46 -6.34
N GLU A 195 -11.27 -4.23 -5.36
CA GLU A 195 -10.76 -3.69 -4.09
C GLU A 195 -9.49 -2.88 -4.30
N ALA A 196 -9.38 -1.76 -3.60
CA ALA A 196 -8.23 -0.86 -3.72
C ALA A 196 -6.88 -1.56 -3.43
N PRO A 197 -6.73 -2.40 -2.36
CA PRO A 197 -5.48 -3.12 -2.13
C PRO A 197 -5.13 -4.12 -3.23
N LEU A 198 -6.13 -4.79 -3.82
CA LEU A 198 -5.90 -5.72 -4.92
C LEU A 198 -5.47 -4.99 -6.19
N ARG A 199 -6.10 -3.85 -6.50
CA ARG A 199 -5.72 -3.00 -7.62
C ARG A 199 -4.29 -2.49 -7.46
N HIS A 200 -3.94 -2.02 -6.27
CA HIS A 200 -2.59 -1.56 -5.94
C HIS A 200 -1.55 -2.68 -6.17
N SER A 201 -1.81 -3.87 -5.64
CA SER A 201 -0.92 -5.02 -5.84
C SER A 201 -0.75 -5.35 -7.34
N ALA A 202 -1.84 -5.40 -8.10
CA ALA A 202 -1.79 -5.67 -9.54
C ALA A 202 -1.05 -4.56 -10.31
N LEU A 203 -1.20 -3.30 -9.90
CA LEU A 203 -0.46 -2.18 -10.49
C LEU A 203 1.04 -2.30 -10.24
N VAL A 204 1.45 -2.64 -9.01
CA VAL A 204 2.85 -2.89 -8.68
C VAL A 204 3.41 -4.03 -9.52
N ASP A 205 2.68 -5.15 -9.65
CA ASP A 205 3.12 -6.32 -10.42
C ASP A 205 3.31 -5.98 -11.91
N ARG A 206 2.38 -5.22 -12.50
CA ARG A 206 2.50 -4.76 -13.89
C ARG A 206 3.64 -3.75 -14.09
N LEU A 207 3.81 -2.84 -13.13
CA LEU A 207 4.87 -1.84 -13.17
C LEU A 207 6.26 -2.51 -13.11
N THR A 208 6.44 -3.44 -12.19
CA THR A 208 7.71 -4.17 -12.02
C THR A 208 8.02 -5.07 -13.21
N ALA A 209 7.02 -5.73 -13.80
CA ALA A 209 7.17 -6.49 -15.03
C ALA A 209 7.61 -5.59 -16.21
N ARG A 210 7.01 -4.39 -16.33
CA ARG A 210 7.39 -3.42 -17.34
C ARG A 210 8.83 -2.91 -17.16
N TRP A 211 9.25 -2.65 -15.93
CA TRP A 211 10.62 -2.22 -15.64
C TRP A 211 11.67 -3.29 -15.95
N ALA A 212 11.31 -4.57 -15.85
CA ALA A 212 12.19 -5.65 -16.26
C ALA A 212 12.45 -5.64 -17.77
N GLU A 213 11.48 -5.20 -18.59
CA GLU A 213 11.62 -5.09 -20.04
C GLU A 213 12.19 -3.72 -20.48
N GLN A 214 11.75 -2.65 -19.81
CA GLN A 214 12.08 -1.26 -20.13
C GLN A 214 12.40 -0.50 -18.85
N PRO A 215 13.65 -0.60 -18.34
CA PRO A 215 14.02 0.07 -17.10
C PRO A 215 13.96 1.58 -17.23
N PRO A 216 13.55 2.29 -16.17
CA PRO A 216 13.60 3.75 -16.10
C PRO A 216 15.02 4.28 -16.39
N GLN A 217 15.10 5.38 -17.13
CA GLN A 217 16.39 6.00 -17.45
C GLN A 217 16.89 6.93 -16.33
N ASP A 218 15.99 7.36 -15.46
CA ASP A 218 16.25 8.22 -14.31
C ASP A 218 16.24 7.43 -13.01
N PRO A 219 16.95 7.86 -11.96
CA PRO A 219 17.01 7.15 -10.70
C PRO A 219 15.67 6.97 -10.02
N VAL A 220 15.42 5.74 -9.54
CA VAL A 220 14.24 5.37 -8.73
C VAL A 220 14.70 4.95 -7.34
N ILE A 221 14.23 5.66 -6.33
CA ILE A 221 14.59 5.45 -4.94
C ILE A 221 13.36 5.05 -4.14
N VAL A 222 13.38 3.92 -3.43
CA VAL A 222 12.38 3.58 -2.41
C VAL A 222 12.99 3.82 -1.04
N ALA A 223 12.37 4.67 -0.23
CA ALA A 223 12.95 5.07 1.05
C ALA A 223 11.93 5.04 2.20
N GLY A 224 12.37 4.58 3.37
CA GLY A 224 11.59 4.62 4.61
C GLY A 224 10.53 3.53 4.76
N SER A 225 10.52 2.52 3.91
CA SER A 225 9.70 1.31 4.06
C SER A 225 10.55 0.14 4.54
N THR A 226 9.96 -0.74 5.35
CA THR A 226 10.56 -2.01 5.78
C THR A 226 10.20 -3.18 4.87
N GLY A 227 9.31 -2.95 3.88
CA GLY A 227 8.85 -4.03 3.00
C GLY A 227 7.92 -5.05 3.68
N SER A 228 7.31 -4.70 4.82
CA SER A 228 6.38 -5.60 5.52
C SER A 228 5.13 -5.94 4.70
N ILE A 229 4.68 -5.04 3.82
CA ILE A 229 3.58 -5.29 2.89
C ILE A 229 4.12 -6.01 1.66
N PRO A 230 3.56 -7.18 1.25
CA PRO A 230 4.08 -8.00 0.14
C PRO A 230 4.24 -7.24 -1.19
N ALA A 231 3.29 -6.39 -1.57
CA ALA A 231 3.39 -5.57 -2.78
C ALA A 231 4.57 -4.59 -2.69
N THR A 232 4.77 -3.95 -1.53
CA THR A 232 5.90 -3.04 -1.30
C THR A 232 7.24 -3.80 -1.33
N ALA A 233 7.30 -5.00 -0.74
CA ALA A 233 8.51 -5.83 -0.81
C ALA A 233 8.89 -6.18 -2.25
N ARG A 234 7.90 -6.56 -3.08
CA ARG A 234 8.14 -6.82 -4.51
C ARG A 234 8.63 -5.58 -5.26
N LEU A 235 8.02 -4.43 -4.99
CA LEU A 235 8.47 -3.15 -5.57
C LEU A 235 9.91 -2.84 -5.17
N MET A 236 10.27 -3.00 -3.89
CA MET A 236 11.64 -2.79 -3.40
C MET A 236 12.62 -3.74 -4.08
N GLY A 237 12.27 -5.03 -4.21
CA GLY A 237 13.08 -6.00 -4.95
C GLY A 237 13.31 -5.59 -6.41
N ALA A 238 12.23 -5.23 -7.11
CA ALA A 238 12.33 -4.77 -8.49
C ALA A 238 13.17 -3.49 -8.65
N VAL A 239 13.09 -2.57 -7.69
CA VAL A 239 13.93 -1.36 -7.70
C VAL A 239 15.40 -1.71 -7.51
N LEU A 240 15.74 -2.69 -6.66
CA LEU A 240 17.13 -3.14 -6.49
C LEU A 240 17.71 -3.78 -7.77
N ASP A 241 16.86 -4.34 -8.61
CA ASP A 241 17.27 -4.92 -9.91
C ASP A 241 17.45 -3.86 -11.01
N LEU A 242 17.03 -2.61 -10.80
CA LEU A 242 17.20 -1.52 -11.75
C LEU A 242 18.66 -1.03 -11.78
N PRO A 243 19.19 -0.63 -12.94
CA PRO A 243 20.55 -0.09 -13.05
C PRO A 243 20.78 1.18 -12.18
N LEU A 244 19.74 1.99 -12.00
CA LEU A 244 19.74 3.22 -11.19
C LEU A 244 18.72 3.15 -10.05
N GLY A 245 18.51 1.94 -9.50
CA GLY A 245 17.57 1.68 -8.43
C GLY A 245 18.23 1.69 -7.06
N THR A 246 17.61 2.35 -6.08
CA THR A 246 18.13 2.43 -4.72
C THR A 246 17.04 2.17 -3.70
N VAL A 247 17.33 1.36 -2.68
CA VAL A 247 16.46 1.15 -1.53
C VAL A 247 17.16 1.66 -0.27
N VAL A 248 16.46 2.49 0.50
CA VAL A 248 16.95 3.07 1.75
C VAL A 248 16.04 2.66 2.90
N LEU A 249 16.52 1.73 3.73
CA LEU A 249 15.79 1.22 4.89
C LEU A 249 15.89 2.17 6.10
N PRO A 250 14.83 2.29 6.90
CA PRO A 250 14.87 3.02 8.15
C PRO A 250 15.34 2.12 9.30
N GLY A 251 16.25 2.62 10.13
CA GLY A 251 16.51 2.07 11.46
C GLY A 251 17.04 0.63 11.51
N LEU A 252 17.80 0.20 10.49
CA LEU A 252 18.42 -1.11 10.54
C LEU A 252 19.50 -1.12 11.63
N ASP A 253 19.29 -1.91 12.67
CA ASP A 253 20.30 -2.18 13.68
C ASP A 253 21.26 -3.24 13.12
N ARG A 254 22.50 -2.82 12.86
CA ARG A 254 23.55 -3.72 12.33
C ARG A 254 24.20 -4.58 13.40
N ASP A 255 23.97 -4.22 14.67
CA ASP A 255 24.54 -4.90 15.83
C ASP A 255 23.53 -5.85 16.49
N ALA A 256 22.32 -5.96 15.97
CA ALA A 256 21.35 -6.95 16.42
C ALA A 256 21.88 -8.36 16.06
N ASP A 257 22.24 -9.12 17.07
CA ASP A 257 22.60 -10.53 16.91
C ASP A 257 21.45 -11.28 16.23
N GLU A 258 21.79 -12.16 15.28
CA GLU A 258 20.83 -13.08 14.68
C GLU A 258 20.22 -13.97 15.79
N VAL A 259 18.94 -13.74 16.14
CA VAL A 259 18.18 -14.53 17.10
C VAL A 259 17.52 -15.71 16.40
#